data_ecd082d17afabe0592291744ccb3a5d6
#
_entry.id   ecd082d17afabe0592291744ccb3a5d6
#
_cell.length_a   1.000
_cell.length_b   1.000
_cell.length_c   1.000
_cell.angle_alpha   90.00
_cell.angle_beta   90.00
_cell.angle_gamma   90.00
#
_symmetry.space_group_name_H-M   'P 1'
#
loop_
_entity.id
_entity.type
_entity.pdbx_description
1 polymer ?
#
loop_
_entity_poly.entity_id
_entity_poly.type
_entity_poly.pdbx_seq_one_letter_code
_entity_poly.pdbx_strand_id
1 'polypeptide(L)'
;MSIIADDNDFDSKPIAEKKKSSVIKSEVLDNDKNFENCIRPKTFDTYIGQSALKETLKISIAAAKKRELPLDHLLFYGPPGLGKTTLAGVIAEQMGVDIKITSAPALERPRDIIGILMSLKGGEILFIDEIHRLNKVAEEILYPAMEDFFLDMTTGKSQTVKTLRVPLPKFTLIGATTKAGELSGPLRDRFGIIHRLEFYTEEDRKSVGRERVC
;
A
#
# COMPACT_ATOMS: atom_id res chain seq x y z
N MET A 1 20.79 -66.74 34.67
CA MET A 1 21.24 -65.95 35.83
C MET A 1 20.59 -64.58 35.65
N SER A 2 19.35 -64.41 36.07
CA SER A 2 18.92 -63.89 37.41
C SER A 2 19.57 -62.55 37.71
N ILE A 3 18.81 -61.47 37.76
CA ILE A 3 18.23 -60.86 38.99
C ILE A 3 17.70 -59.51 38.61
N ILE A 4 16.44 -59.27 38.73
CA ILE A 4 15.63 -58.55 39.71
C ILE A 4 15.46 -57.05 39.45
N ALA A 5 14.21 -56.68 39.39
CA ALA A 5 13.57 -55.38 39.38
C ALA A 5 13.91 -54.51 40.60
N ASP A 6 13.74 -53.22 40.44
CA ASP A 6 13.12 -52.42 41.50
C ASP A 6 12.36 -51.23 40.92
N ASP A 7 11.11 -51.12 41.33
CA ASP A 7 10.17 -50.05 41.16
C ASP A 7 10.65 -48.81 41.90
N ASN A 8 10.43 -47.63 41.28
CA ASN A 8 10.16 -46.43 42.06
C ASN A 8 9.19 -45.51 41.30
N ASP A 9 7.99 -45.54 41.76
CA ASP A 9 6.94 -44.56 41.61
C ASP A 9 7.47 -43.15 41.86
N PHE A 10 7.29 -42.27 40.91
CA PHE A 10 7.29 -40.83 41.15
C PHE A 10 6.07 -40.18 40.50
N ASP A 11 5.08 -40.02 41.36
CA ASP A 11 3.87 -39.25 41.20
C ASP A 11 4.19 -37.82 40.81
N SER A 12 3.95 -37.42 39.55
CA SER A 12 4.02 -36.05 39.09
C SER A 12 2.70 -35.59 38.58
N LYS A 13 2.01 -34.85 39.45
CA LYS A 13 0.76 -34.09 39.18
C LYS A 13 0.90 -33.21 37.95
N PRO A 14 -0.10 -33.11 37.11
CA PRO A 14 -0.13 -32.18 35.97
C PRO A 14 -0.22 -30.74 36.44
N ILE A 15 0.76 -29.95 36.09
CA ILE A 15 0.74 -28.48 36.27
C ILE A 15 -0.30 -27.90 35.32
N ALA A 16 -1.35 -27.32 35.86
CA ALA A 16 -2.37 -26.61 35.11
C ALA A 16 -1.74 -25.37 34.44
N GLU A 17 -1.51 -25.42 33.14
CA GLU A 17 -1.20 -24.25 32.34
C GLU A 17 -2.38 -23.29 32.30
N LYS A 18 -2.18 -22.14 32.91
CA LYS A 18 -3.08 -20.99 32.85
C LYS A 18 -3.16 -20.47 31.42
N LYS A 19 -4.24 -20.79 30.70
CA LYS A 19 -4.69 -20.02 29.54
C LYS A 19 -4.98 -18.59 30.01
N LYS A 20 -4.07 -17.67 29.76
CA LYS A 20 -4.29 -16.23 29.89
C LYS A 20 -4.11 -15.52 28.57
N SER A 21 -5.21 -14.83 28.17
CA SER A 21 -5.24 -13.60 27.37
C SER A 21 -4.81 -13.66 25.90
N SER A 22 -5.62 -14.22 25.04
CA SER A 22 -5.61 -13.90 23.61
C SER A 22 -6.84 -13.07 23.13
N VAL A 23 -7.83 -12.85 23.98
CA VAL A 23 -9.08 -12.17 23.60
C VAL A 23 -8.96 -10.65 23.64
N ILE A 24 -8.10 -10.10 24.48
CA ILE A 24 -8.01 -8.62 24.68
C ILE A 24 -7.28 -7.92 23.51
N LYS A 25 -6.43 -8.63 22.72
CA LYS A 25 -5.64 -8.01 21.64
C LYS A 25 -6.39 -7.79 20.33
N SER A 26 -7.43 -8.53 20.02
CA SER A 26 -8.18 -8.40 18.77
C SER A 26 -9.22 -7.26 18.83
N GLU A 27 -9.92 -7.08 19.92
CA GLU A 27 -10.93 -6.03 20.07
C GLU A 27 -10.33 -4.62 20.12
N VAL A 28 -9.15 -4.46 20.74
CA VAL A 28 -8.44 -3.17 20.77
C VAL A 28 -7.92 -2.78 19.38
N LEU A 29 -7.43 -3.73 18.59
CA LEU A 29 -6.95 -3.49 17.23
C LEU A 29 -8.06 -3.10 16.25
N ASP A 30 -9.25 -3.64 16.41
CA ASP A 30 -10.40 -3.32 15.54
C ASP A 30 -11.04 -1.98 15.91
N ASN A 31 -11.07 -1.62 17.19
CA ASN A 31 -11.52 -0.29 17.64
C ASN A 31 -10.55 0.82 17.21
N ASP A 32 -9.24 0.61 17.29
CA ASP A 32 -8.24 1.58 16.83
C ASP A 32 -8.31 1.80 15.32
N LYS A 33 -8.50 0.75 14.52
CA LYS A 33 -8.70 0.86 13.06
C LYS A 33 -9.98 1.61 12.71
N ASN A 34 -11.07 1.36 13.42
CA ASN A 34 -12.33 2.07 13.23
C ASN A 34 -12.21 3.55 13.60
N PHE A 35 -11.47 3.86 14.66
CA PHE A 35 -11.22 5.23 15.09
C PHE A 35 -10.31 5.99 14.12
N GLU A 36 -9.25 5.36 13.60
CA GLU A 36 -8.42 5.94 12.54
C GLU A 36 -9.20 6.20 11.26
N ASN A 37 -10.11 5.32 10.87
CA ASN A 37 -10.94 5.50 9.68
C ASN A 37 -11.97 6.62 9.82
N CYS A 38 -12.41 6.94 11.05
CA CYS A 38 -13.30 8.07 11.32
C CYS A 38 -12.60 9.43 11.21
N ILE A 39 -11.28 9.48 11.48
CA ILE A 39 -10.51 10.74 11.52
C ILE A 39 -9.89 11.07 10.15
N ARG A 40 -9.78 10.09 9.23
CA ARG A 40 -9.18 10.34 7.91
C ARG A 40 -10.16 11.08 7.00
N PRO A 41 -9.74 12.20 6.38
CA PRO A 41 -10.58 12.90 5.42
C PRO A 41 -10.93 11.99 4.24
N LYS A 42 -12.20 12.01 3.84
CA LYS A 42 -12.72 11.23 2.69
C LYS A 42 -12.89 12.06 1.42
N THR A 43 -12.86 13.38 1.55
CA THR A 43 -13.09 14.29 0.42
C THR A 43 -11.96 15.31 0.33
N PHE A 44 -11.79 15.92 -0.84
CA PHE A 44 -10.84 17.02 -0.98
C PHE A 44 -11.19 18.24 -0.13
N ASP A 45 -12.45 18.43 0.22
CA ASP A 45 -12.90 19.57 1.00
C ASP A 45 -12.53 19.41 2.48
N THR A 46 -12.56 18.15 2.98
CA THR A 46 -12.10 17.80 4.33
C THR A 46 -10.58 17.57 4.41
N TYR A 47 -9.89 17.42 3.28
CA TYR A 47 -8.42 17.32 3.25
C TYR A 47 -7.81 18.71 3.30
N ILE A 48 -7.16 19.06 4.40
CA ILE A 48 -6.60 20.39 4.64
C ILE A 48 -5.28 20.58 3.91
N GLY A 49 -5.02 21.79 3.41
CA GLY A 49 -3.79 22.16 2.71
C GLY A 49 -3.71 21.69 1.26
N GLN A 50 -2.56 21.81 0.66
CA GLN A 50 -2.22 21.34 -0.72
C GLN A 50 -3.18 21.86 -1.81
N SER A 51 -3.60 23.13 -1.76
CA SER A 51 -4.67 23.68 -2.61
C SER A 51 -4.39 23.51 -4.11
N ALA A 52 -3.19 23.83 -4.59
CA ALA A 52 -2.81 23.68 -5.99
C ALA A 52 -2.84 22.21 -6.46
N LEU A 53 -2.39 21.29 -5.61
CA LEU A 53 -2.47 19.85 -5.89
C LEU A 53 -3.92 19.39 -5.97
N LYS A 54 -4.77 19.82 -5.03
CA LYS A 54 -6.20 19.46 -5.03
C LYS A 54 -6.90 19.87 -6.32
N GLU A 55 -6.63 21.07 -6.82
CA GLU A 55 -7.20 21.55 -8.09
C GLU A 55 -6.74 20.68 -9.26
N THR A 56 -5.45 20.40 -9.35
CA THR A 56 -4.90 19.51 -10.40
C THR A 56 -5.54 18.12 -10.34
N LEU A 57 -5.66 17.55 -9.15
CA LEU A 57 -6.28 16.24 -8.96
C LEU A 57 -7.78 16.24 -9.28
N LYS A 58 -8.53 17.28 -8.90
CA LYS A 58 -9.95 17.42 -9.25
C LYS A 58 -10.15 17.40 -10.76
N ILE A 59 -9.31 18.14 -11.51
CA ILE A 59 -9.38 18.16 -12.98
C ILE A 59 -9.04 16.79 -13.57
N SER A 60 -7.95 16.17 -13.11
CA SER A 60 -7.50 14.86 -13.62
C SER A 60 -8.53 13.76 -13.34
N ILE A 61 -9.11 13.74 -12.14
CA ILE A 61 -10.17 12.79 -11.75
C ILE A 61 -11.42 13.00 -12.61
N ALA A 62 -11.85 14.25 -12.81
CA ALA A 62 -13.00 14.54 -13.64
C ALA A 62 -12.79 14.10 -15.10
N ALA A 63 -11.58 14.29 -15.63
CA ALA A 63 -11.22 13.87 -16.97
C ALA A 63 -11.14 12.32 -17.09
N ALA A 64 -10.60 11.62 -16.10
CA ALA A 64 -10.53 10.17 -16.03
C ALA A 64 -11.95 9.56 -16.00
N LYS A 65 -12.82 10.08 -15.13
CA LYS A 65 -14.22 9.63 -15.02
C LYS A 65 -14.99 9.85 -16.33
N LYS A 66 -14.82 11.00 -16.98
CA LYS A 66 -15.49 11.29 -18.25
C LYS A 66 -15.07 10.33 -19.38
N ARG A 67 -13.84 9.85 -19.33
CA ARG A 67 -13.28 8.88 -20.30
C ARG A 67 -13.53 7.42 -19.91
N GLU A 68 -14.05 7.17 -18.72
CA GLU A 68 -14.20 5.82 -18.13
C GLU A 68 -12.86 5.07 -18.08
N LEU A 69 -11.79 5.79 -17.80
CA LEU A 69 -10.43 5.26 -17.69
C LEU A 69 -9.89 5.40 -16.26
N PRO A 70 -8.96 4.56 -15.83
CA PRO A 70 -8.24 4.81 -14.59
C PRO A 70 -7.48 6.13 -14.67
N LEU A 71 -7.16 6.68 -13.52
CA LEU A 71 -6.33 7.86 -13.41
C LEU A 71 -4.89 7.52 -13.85
N ASP A 72 -4.17 8.50 -14.39
CA ASP A 72 -2.74 8.33 -14.66
C ASP A 72 -1.98 7.98 -13.38
N HIS A 73 -0.85 7.31 -13.49
CA HIS A 73 -0.02 6.97 -12.33
C HIS A 73 0.52 8.23 -11.65
N LEU A 74 0.49 8.26 -10.30
CA LEU A 74 0.88 9.43 -9.51
C LEU A 74 2.08 9.12 -8.61
N LEU A 75 2.96 10.10 -8.48
CA LEU A 75 4.06 10.07 -7.52
C LEU A 75 3.96 11.24 -6.55
N PHE A 76 3.83 10.94 -5.27
CA PHE A 76 3.87 11.93 -4.20
C PHE A 76 5.20 11.87 -3.47
N TYR A 77 5.89 13.00 -3.38
CA TYR A 77 7.14 13.06 -2.64
C TYR A 77 7.15 14.24 -1.65
N GLY A 78 7.91 14.09 -0.59
CA GLY A 78 8.05 15.11 0.44
C GLY A 78 8.24 14.51 1.83
N PRO A 79 8.45 15.35 2.85
CA PRO A 79 8.70 14.93 4.23
C PRO A 79 7.66 13.94 4.76
N PRO A 80 8.00 13.12 5.77
CA PRO A 80 7.04 12.24 6.41
C PRO A 80 5.94 13.05 7.12
N GLY A 81 4.79 12.42 7.35
CA GLY A 81 3.69 13.05 8.11
C GLY A 81 2.83 14.06 7.34
N LEU A 82 3.06 14.27 6.04
CA LEU A 82 2.29 15.22 5.21
C LEU A 82 1.02 14.61 4.59
N GLY A 83 0.62 13.41 5.00
CA GLY A 83 -0.64 12.82 4.58
C GLY A 83 -0.63 12.16 3.19
N LYS A 84 0.52 11.70 2.67
CA LYS A 84 0.62 11.00 1.37
C LYS A 84 -0.36 9.84 1.25
N THR A 85 -0.41 8.97 2.25
CA THR A 85 -1.33 7.82 2.31
C THR A 85 -2.80 8.26 2.42
N THR A 86 -3.06 9.31 3.21
CA THR A 86 -4.40 9.88 3.35
C THR A 86 -4.90 10.44 2.03
N LEU A 87 -4.04 11.16 1.31
CA LEU A 87 -4.37 11.73 0.01
C LEU A 87 -4.70 10.63 -1.02
N ALA A 88 -3.95 9.52 -1.01
CA ALA A 88 -4.25 8.36 -1.87
C ALA A 88 -5.64 7.78 -1.56
N GLY A 89 -6.02 7.70 -0.29
CA GLY A 89 -7.36 7.29 0.13
C GLY A 89 -8.45 8.25 -0.35
N VAL A 90 -8.22 9.57 -0.25
CA VAL A 90 -9.16 10.58 -0.78
C VAL A 90 -9.33 10.44 -2.29
N ILE A 91 -8.25 10.18 -3.04
CA ILE A 91 -8.32 9.95 -4.49
C ILE A 91 -9.16 8.71 -4.81
N ALA A 92 -8.95 7.61 -4.09
CA ALA A 92 -9.71 6.38 -4.28
C ALA A 92 -11.23 6.60 -4.04
N GLU A 93 -11.56 7.27 -2.95
CA GLU A 93 -12.95 7.63 -2.63
C GLU A 93 -13.55 8.54 -3.71
N GLN A 94 -12.80 9.56 -4.16
CA GLN A 94 -13.23 10.44 -5.22
C GLN A 94 -13.38 9.73 -6.59
N MET A 95 -12.55 8.73 -6.88
CA MET A 95 -12.70 7.89 -8.07
C MET A 95 -13.86 6.90 -7.94
N GLY A 96 -14.24 6.54 -6.71
CA GLY A 96 -15.23 5.50 -6.42
C GLY A 96 -14.68 4.09 -6.64
N VAL A 97 -13.41 3.88 -6.31
CA VAL A 97 -12.69 2.59 -6.48
C VAL A 97 -12.00 2.15 -5.20
N ASP A 98 -11.73 0.86 -5.10
CA ASP A 98 -10.98 0.31 -3.98
C ASP A 98 -9.48 0.68 -4.07
N ILE A 99 -8.83 0.75 -2.90
CA ILE A 99 -7.40 0.99 -2.79
C ILE A 99 -6.72 -0.16 -2.05
N LYS A 100 -5.63 -0.66 -2.62
CA LYS A 100 -4.70 -1.58 -1.95
C LYS A 100 -3.47 -0.83 -1.51
N ILE A 101 -3.18 -0.90 -0.22
CA ILE A 101 -2.07 -0.18 0.40
C ILE A 101 -0.98 -1.19 0.77
N THR A 102 0.23 -0.91 0.31
CA THR A 102 1.43 -1.68 0.64
C THR A 102 2.62 -0.74 0.82
N SER A 103 3.75 -1.29 1.18
CA SER A 103 5.02 -0.56 1.25
C SER A 103 6.11 -1.30 0.48
N ALA A 104 7.10 -0.57 -0.04
CA ALA A 104 8.19 -1.19 -0.79
C ALA A 104 8.94 -2.29 0.00
N PRO A 105 9.22 -2.13 1.32
CA PRO A 105 9.79 -3.21 2.12
C PRO A 105 8.96 -4.50 2.20
N ALA A 106 7.65 -4.44 1.98
CA ALA A 106 6.79 -5.63 1.93
C ALA A 106 6.83 -6.35 0.58
N LEU A 107 7.46 -5.75 -0.43
CA LEU A 107 7.56 -6.25 -1.80
C LEU A 107 8.99 -6.68 -2.15
N GLU A 108 9.68 -7.33 -1.23
CA GLU A 108 11.09 -7.73 -1.41
C GLU A 108 11.28 -8.83 -2.45
N ARG A 109 10.29 -9.69 -2.62
CA ARG A 109 10.38 -10.84 -3.53
C ARG A 109 9.53 -10.60 -4.78
N PRO A 110 9.99 -11.02 -5.98
CA PRO A 110 9.22 -10.90 -7.21
C PRO A 110 7.78 -11.41 -7.10
N ARG A 111 7.58 -12.51 -6.39
CA ARG A 111 6.25 -13.11 -6.17
C ARG A 111 5.30 -12.21 -5.38
N ASP A 112 5.82 -11.37 -4.49
CA ASP A 112 4.99 -10.52 -3.64
C ASP A 112 4.36 -9.40 -4.48
N ILE A 113 5.15 -8.79 -5.38
CA ILE A 113 4.63 -7.78 -6.30
C ILE A 113 3.74 -8.39 -7.39
N ILE A 114 4.09 -9.54 -7.93
CA ILE A 114 3.24 -10.27 -8.89
C ILE A 114 1.90 -10.61 -8.24
N GLY A 115 1.92 -11.12 -7.01
CA GLY A 115 0.71 -11.49 -6.28
C GLY A 115 -0.24 -10.31 -6.07
N ILE A 116 0.29 -9.14 -5.68
CA ILE A 116 -0.54 -7.95 -5.47
C ILE A 116 -1.09 -7.43 -6.81
N LEU A 117 -0.29 -7.38 -7.88
CA LEU A 117 -0.72 -6.94 -9.19
C LEU A 117 -1.82 -7.85 -9.78
N MET A 118 -1.68 -9.17 -9.67
CA MET A 118 -2.67 -10.13 -10.13
C MET A 118 -3.97 -10.11 -9.29
N SER A 119 -3.91 -9.59 -8.08
CA SER A 119 -5.10 -9.46 -7.22
C SER A 119 -5.89 -8.17 -7.46
N LEU A 120 -5.40 -7.26 -8.31
CA LEU A 120 -6.08 -6.01 -8.65
C LEU A 120 -7.30 -6.27 -9.53
N LYS A 121 -8.32 -5.45 -9.34
CA LYS A 121 -9.49 -5.36 -10.23
C LYS A 121 -9.40 -4.12 -11.12
N GLY A 122 -10.20 -4.08 -12.15
CA GLY A 122 -10.23 -2.93 -13.06
C GLY A 122 -10.56 -1.62 -12.35
N GLY A 123 -9.73 -0.61 -12.55
CA GLY A 123 -9.87 0.72 -11.96
C GLY A 123 -9.33 0.87 -10.54
N GLU A 124 -8.97 -0.22 -9.84
CA GLU A 124 -8.42 -0.15 -8.47
C GLU A 124 -7.13 0.68 -8.41
N ILE A 125 -6.87 1.22 -7.24
CA ILE A 125 -5.64 1.94 -6.94
C ILE A 125 -4.70 1.04 -6.15
N LEU A 126 -3.44 0.95 -6.59
CA LEU A 126 -2.34 0.37 -5.82
C LEU A 126 -1.50 1.50 -5.23
N PHE A 127 -1.46 1.61 -3.91
CA PHE A 127 -0.59 2.56 -3.21
C PHE A 127 0.65 1.84 -2.68
N ILE A 128 1.84 2.33 -3.05
CA ILE A 128 3.13 1.82 -2.54
C ILE A 128 3.83 2.94 -1.79
N ASP A 129 3.94 2.76 -0.47
CA ASP A 129 4.72 3.68 0.37
C ASP A 129 6.22 3.39 0.28
N GLU A 130 7.04 4.45 0.46
CA GLU A 130 8.51 4.41 0.36
C GLU A 130 9.01 3.71 -0.92
N ILE A 131 8.37 4.02 -2.05
CA ILE A 131 8.60 3.35 -3.34
C ILE A 131 10.06 3.36 -3.80
N HIS A 132 10.88 4.33 -3.34
CA HIS A 132 12.32 4.39 -3.60
C HIS A 132 13.11 3.19 -3.01
N ARG A 133 12.49 2.43 -2.10
CA ARG A 133 13.09 1.24 -1.49
C ARG A 133 12.79 -0.06 -2.25
N LEU A 134 12.09 0.01 -3.37
CA LEU A 134 11.91 -1.15 -4.23
C LEU A 134 13.27 -1.65 -4.73
N ASN A 135 13.44 -2.96 -4.76
CA ASN A 135 14.61 -3.54 -5.42
C ASN A 135 14.43 -3.52 -6.95
N LYS A 136 15.54 -3.61 -7.68
CA LYS A 136 15.55 -3.53 -9.14
C LYS A 136 14.63 -4.55 -9.82
N VAL A 137 14.55 -5.76 -9.28
CA VAL A 137 13.70 -6.81 -9.86
C VAL A 137 12.23 -6.45 -9.73
N ALA A 138 11.82 -5.89 -8.59
CA ALA A 138 10.46 -5.40 -8.39
C ALA A 138 10.13 -4.21 -9.30
N GLU A 139 11.07 -3.29 -9.51
CA GLU A 139 10.92 -2.19 -10.47
C GLU A 139 10.73 -2.71 -11.90
N GLU A 140 11.57 -3.68 -12.34
CA GLU A 140 11.49 -4.28 -13.68
C GLU A 140 10.13 -4.97 -13.95
N ILE A 141 9.51 -5.54 -12.91
CA ILE A 141 8.15 -6.11 -13.00
C ILE A 141 7.10 -5.00 -13.13
N LEU A 142 7.30 -3.86 -12.44
CA LEU A 142 6.38 -2.74 -12.49
C LEU A 142 6.37 -2.03 -13.85
N TYR A 143 7.48 -1.96 -14.56
CA TYR A 143 7.55 -1.22 -15.81
C TYR A 143 6.50 -1.65 -16.84
N PRO A 144 6.43 -2.92 -17.28
CA PRO A 144 5.41 -3.35 -18.22
C PRO A 144 4.00 -3.34 -17.60
N ALA A 145 3.89 -3.51 -16.30
CA ALA A 145 2.61 -3.44 -15.60
C ALA A 145 2.00 -2.03 -15.63
N MET A 146 2.84 -0.98 -15.55
CA MET A 146 2.41 0.43 -15.59
C MET A 146 2.13 0.91 -17.02
N GLU A 147 2.95 0.52 -17.99
CA GLU A 147 2.86 1.00 -19.37
C GLU A 147 1.76 0.27 -20.16
N ASP A 148 1.83 -1.05 -20.17
CA ASP A 148 1.05 -1.90 -21.06
C ASP A 148 0.01 -2.77 -20.33
N PHE A 149 -0.02 -2.73 -19.00
CA PHE A 149 -0.87 -3.58 -18.17
C PHE A 149 -0.65 -5.08 -18.43
N PHE A 150 0.60 -5.50 -18.46
CA PHE A 150 1.02 -6.90 -18.59
C PHE A 150 2.05 -7.26 -17.53
N LEU A 151 2.08 -8.58 -17.25
CA LEU A 151 3.18 -9.22 -16.53
C LEU A 151 3.87 -10.22 -17.44
N ASP A 152 5.17 -10.13 -17.58
CA ASP A 152 5.98 -11.13 -18.25
C ASP A 152 6.49 -12.14 -17.20
N MET A 153 5.91 -13.34 -17.22
CA MET A 153 6.25 -14.44 -16.32
C MET A 153 7.10 -15.48 -17.04
N THR A 154 8.28 -15.73 -16.52
CA THR A 154 9.14 -16.82 -17.01
C THR A 154 8.78 -18.14 -16.36
N THR A 155 8.36 -19.12 -17.15
CA THR A 155 8.09 -20.49 -16.70
C THR A 155 9.00 -21.48 -17.43
N GLY A 156 9.55 -22.44 -16.69
CA GLY A 156 10.36 -23.52 -17.26
C GLY A 156 11.63 -23.82 -16.46
N LYS A 157 12.10 -25.06 -16.53
CA LYS A 157 13.38 -25.50 -15.97
C LYS A 157 14.41 -25.57 -17.11
N SER A 158 15.50 -24.84 -16.91
CA SER A 158 16.83 -24.91 -17.55
C SER A 158 16.99 -25.04 -19.08
N GLN A 159 16.12 -25.67 -19.86
CA GLN A 159 16.28 -25.81 -21.30
C GLN A 159 15.08 -25.34 -22.15
N THR A 160 13.96 -25.05 -21.53
CA THR A 160 12.76 -24.54 -22.21
C THR A 160 12.15 -23.39 -21.40
N VAL A 161 12.82 -22.26 -21.43
CA VAL A 161 12.28 -21.02 -20.83
C VAL A 161 11.20 -20.49 -21.78
N LYS A 162 9.95 -20.48 -21.32
CA LYS A 162 8.83 -19.81 -22.02
C LYS A 162 8.44 -18.58 -21.23
N THR A 163 8.42 -17.44 -21.89
CA THR A 163 7.84 -16.23 -21.35
C THR A 163 6.34 -16.24 -21.60
N LEU A 164 5.56 -16.20 -20.53
CA LEU A 164 4.12 -16.08 -20.60
C LEU A 164 3.74 -14.63 -20.27
N ARG A 165 3.09 -13.97 -21.22
CA ARG A 165 2.56 -12.63 -21.01
C ARG A 165 1.14 -12.72 -20.48
N VAL A 166 0.94 -12.24 -19.24
CA VAL A 166 -0.35 -12.26 -18.52
C VAL A 166 -0.93 -10.85 -18.51
N PRO A 167 -2.12 -10.63 -19.08
CA PRO A 167 -2.75 -9.31 -19.04
C PRO A 167 -3.21 -8.97 -17.60
N LEU A 168 -3.01 -7.72 -17.23
CA LEU A 168 -3.51 -7.13 -16.00
C LEU A 168 -4.74 -6.25 -16.28
N PRO A 169 -5.66 -6.14 -15.34
CA PRO A 169 -6.68 -5.10 -15.42
C PRO A 169 -6.01 -3.72 -15.36
N LYS A 170 -6.58 -2.74 -16.04
CA LYS A 170 -6.09 -1.37 -15.95
C LYS A 170 -6.27 -0.84 -14.52
N PHE A 171 -5.22 -0.29 -13.96
CA PHE A 171 -5.16 0.19 -12.57
C PHE A 171 -4.40 1.51 -12.49
N THR A 172 -4.50 2.20 -11.37
CA THR A 172 -3.68 3.37 -11.07
C THR A 172 -2.64 3.02 -10.00
N LEU A 173 -1.36 3.29 -10.27
CA LEU A 173 -0.31 3.22 -9.26
C LEU A 173 -0.13 4.60 -8.63
N ILE A 174 -0.18 4.67 -7.29
CA ILE A 174 0.22 5.85 -6.52
C ILE A 174 1.46 5.49 -5.73
N GLY A 175 2.60 6.05 -6.11
CA GLY A 175 3.84 5.93 -5.37
C GLY A 175 3.99 7.05 -4.36
N ALA A 176 4.48 6.74 -3.17
CA ALA A 176 4.87 7.72 -2.17
C ALA A 176 6.34 7.55 -1.79
N THR A 177 7.05 8.67 -1.61
CA THR A 177 8.46 8.66 -1.21
C THR A 177 8.83 9.88 -0.39
N THR A 178 9.74 9.70 0.55
CA THR A 178 10.40 10.80 1.25
C THR A 178 11.66 11.29 0.50
N LYS A 179 12.16 10.46 -0.43
CA LYS A 179 13.44 10.66 -1.11
C LYS A 179 13.30 10.53 -2.63
N ALA A 180 12.76 11.54 -3.27
CA ALA A 180 12.53 11.53 -4.73
C ALA A 180 13.80 11.35 -5.56
N GLY A 181 14.96 11.77 -5.05
CA GLY A 181 16.25 11.63 -5.73
C GLY A 181 16.81 10.21 -5.74
N GLU A 182 16.31 9.31 -4.86
CA GLU A 182 16.72 7.90 -4.82
C GLU A 182 15.87 7.02 -5.76
N LEU A 183 14.80 7.56 -6.34
CA LEU A 183 13.97 6.83 -7.30
C LEU A 183 14.70 6.71 -8.64
N SER A 184 14.66 5.52 -9.23
CA SER A 184 15.25 5.30 -10.55
C SER A 184 14.58 6.19 -11.62
N GLY A 185 15.37 6.71 -12.56
CA GLY A 185 14.84 7.50 -13.67
C GLY A 185 13.72 6.79 -14.43
N PRO A 186 13.95 5.53 -14.88
CA PRO A 186 12.94 4.77 -15.60
C PRO A 186 11.61 4.60 -14.86
N LEU A 187 11.64 4.40 -13.55
CA LEU A 187 10.39 4.30 -12.75
C LEU A 187 9.71 5.66 -12.63
N ARG A 188 10.48 6.71 -12.40
CA ARG A 188 9.93 8.07 -12.26
C ARG A 188 9.24 8.55 -13.54
N ASP A 189 9.82 8.25 -14.70
CA ASP A 189 9.30 8.71 -16.00
C ASP A 189 7.95 8.06 -16.38
N ARG A 190 7.56 7.00 -15.68
CA ARG A 190 6.26 6.31 -15.86
C ARG A 190 5.13 6.92 -15.04
N PHE A 191 5.42 7.88 -14.18
CA PHE A 191 4.39 8.62 -13.46
C PHE A 191 3.94 9.83 -14.28
N GLY A 192 2.66 9.87 -14.64
CA GLY A 192 2.07 10.98 -15.39
C GLY A 192 1.91 12.25 -14.55
N ILE A 193 1.74 12.10 -13.24
CA ILE A 193 1.61 13.22 -12.29
C ILE A 193 2.62 13.06 -11.17
N ILE A 194 3.56 13.98 -11.08
CA ILE A 194 4.58 14.03 -10.02
C ILE A 194 4.37 15.30 -9.20
N HIS A 195 4.11 15.14 -7.90
CA HIS A 195 3.83 16.30 -7.06
C HIS A 195 4.56 16.25 -5.72
N ARG A 196 5.15 17.40 -5.35
CA ARG A 196 5.75 17.60 -4.05
C ARG A 196 4.70 18.02 -3.05
N LEU A 197 4.59 17.32 -1.93
CA LEU A 197 3.79 17.77 -0.80
C LEU A 197 4.56 18.80 0.02
N GLU A 198 3.93 19.92 0.27
CA GLU A 198 4.48 21.01 1.03
C GLU A 198 4.08 20.92 2.50
N PHE A 199 4.86 21.60 3.36
CA PHE A 199 4.48 21.70 4.77
C PHE A 199 3.18 22.48 4.93
N TYR A 200 2.40 22.08 5.91
CA TYR A 200 1.19 22.81 6.30
C TYR A 200 1.53 24.21 6.76
N THR A 201 0.75 25.18 6.31
CA THR A 201 0.81 26.56 6.81
C THR A 201 0.35 26.61 8.28
N GLU A 202 0.55 27.74 8.97
CA GLU A 202 0.03 27.90 10.33
C GLU A 202 -1.50 27.82 10.39
N GLU A 203 -2.17 28.31 9.36
CA GLU A 203 -3.63 28.25 9.21
C GLU A 203 -4.10 26.82 9.01
N ASP A 204 -3.43 26.06 8.16
CA ASP A 204 -3.70 24.65 7.94
C ASP A 204 -3.58 23.83 9.24
N ARG A 205 -2.53 24.07 10.03
CA ARG A 205 -2.32 23.39 11.33
C ARG A 205 -3.42 23.68 12.33
N LYS A 206 -3.90 24.92 12.40
CA LYS A 206 -5.03 25.32 13.27
C LYS A 206 -6.32 24.63 12.84
N SER A 207 -6.54 24.46 11.54
CA SER A 207 -7.72 23.77 10.99
C SER A 207 -7.69 22.27 11.27
N VAL A 208 -6.54 21.60 11.08
CA VAL A 208 -6.36 20.17 11.42
C VAL A 208 -6.64 19.89 12.90
N GLY A 209 -6.28 20.83 13.79
CA GLY A 209 -6.53 20.71 15.23
C GLY A 209 -8.02 20.84 15.61
N ARG A 210 -8.81 21.59 14.83
CA ARG A 210 -10.24 21.81 15.10
C ARG A 210 -11.14 20.68 14.58
N GLU A 211 -10.80 20.05 13.46
CA GLU A 211 -11.61 18.98 12.87
C GLU A 211 -11.40 17.61 13.53
N ARG A 212 -10.38 17.46 14.40
CA ARG A 212 -10.12 16.21 15.13
C ARG A 212 -10.91 16.04 16.43
N VAL A 213 -11.81 16.96 16.72
CA VAL A 213 -12.73 16.86 17.86
C VAL A 213 -14.08 16.37 17.33
N CYS A 214 -14.24 15.05 17.27
CA CYS A 214 -15.54 14.40 17.18
C CYS A 214 -16.15 14.21 18.54
#